data_d4a0b596c58427d0fbcdd0fc80336f4e
#
_entry.id   d4a0b596c58427d0fbcdd0fc80336f4e
#
_cell.length_a   1.000
_cell.length_b   1.000
_cell.length_c   1.000
_cell.angle_alpha   90.00
_cell.angle_beta   90.00
_cell.angle_gamma   90.00
#
_symmetry.space_group_name_H-M   'P 1'
#
loop_
_entity.id
_entity.type
_entity.pdbx_description
1 polymer ?
#
loop_
_entity_poly.entity_id
_entity_poly.type
_entity_poly.pdbx_seq_one_letter_code
_entity_poly.pdbx_strand_id
1 'polypeptide(L)'
;MDVLALVLAGGRGSRMGVLTQDRAKPALPFAGTYRLLDFSLSNLRHSGIDDVWVLVQFETQSILDVLAGGRPWDLDRSHGGLRIVPPQQESDEGEAGWHAGNAHALYANRRLIGNAAPELLLVMSADHVYKLDYSVVIAQHRRTGAD
;
A
#
# COMPACT_ATOMS: atom_id res chain seq x y z
N MET A 1 -6.22 -13.86 10.76
CA MET A 1 -5.16 -14.30 9.84
C MET A 1 -4.01 -13.33 10.07
N ASP A 2 -2.85 -13.81 10.49
CA ASP A 2 -1.70 -12.94 10.81
C ASP A 2 -0.94 -12.57 9.51
N VAL A 3 -1.60 -11.76 8.69
CA VAL A 3 -1.09 -11.28 7.40
C VAL A 3 -1.06 -9.77 7.43
N LEU A 4 0.12 -9.19 7.27
CA LEU A 4 0.29 -7.77 7.05
C LEU A 4 0.34 -7.47 5.55
N ALA A 5 -0.54 -6.62 5.05
CA ALA A 5 -0.48 -6.14 3.68
C ALA A 5 0.26 -4.80 3.59
N LEU A 6 1.27 -4.73 2.72
CA LEU A 6 1.97 -3.50 2.37
C LEU A 6 1.54 -3.05 0.97
N VAL A 7 0.82 -1.95 0.91
CA VAL A 7 0.36 -1.32 -0.33
C VAL A 7 1.34 -0.20 -0.71
N LEU A 8 2.09 -0.40 -1.78
CA LEU A 8 3.11 0.55 -2.24
C LEU A 8 2.46 1.65 -3.09
N ALA A 9 2.33 2.83 -2.52
CA ALA A 9 1.70 4.00 -3.13
C ALA A 9 2.74 5.11 -3.45
N GLY A 10 3.96 4.73 -3.82
CA GLY A 10 5.11 5.63 -3.89
C GLY A 10 5.50 6.15 -5.27
N GLY A 11 4.80 5.78 -6.34
CA GLY A 11 5.18 6.18 -7.70
C GLY A 11 4.82 7.62 -8.04
N ARG A 12 5.77 8.41 -8.59
CA ARG A 12 5.50 9.78 -9.12
C ARG A 12 4.45 9.80 -10.24
N GLY A 13 4.31 8.71 -10.99
CA GLY A 13 3.39 8.66 -12.12
C GLY A 13 3.77 9.60 -13.28
N SER A 14 5.04 9.99 -13.40
CA SER A 14 5.53 10.99 -14.37
C SER A 14 5.10 10.71 -15.82
N ARG A 15 4.89 9.44 -16.16
CA ARG A 15 4.38 9.03 -17.48
C ARG A 15 2.93 9.41 -17.75
N MET A 16 2.17 9.79 -16.72
CA MET A 16 0.76 10.20 -16.81
C MET A 16 0.60 11.71 -17.08
N GLY A 17 1.70 12.45 -17.19
CA GLY A 17 1.70 13.87 -17.52
C GLY A 17 0.84 14.71 -16.58
N VAL A 18 -0.07 15.49 -17.15
CA VAL A 18 -0.96 16.41 -16.41
C VAL A 18 -1.85 15.73 -15.37
N LEU A 19 -2.14 14.44 -15.51
CA LEU A 19 -3.02 13.72 -14.58
C LEU A 19 -2.39 13.54 -13.18
N THR A 20 -1.06 13.54 -13.12
CA THR A 20 -0.31 13.36 -11.86
C THR A 20 0.44 14.60 -11.42
N GLN A 21 0.06 15.77 -11.92
CA GLN A 21 0.69 17.03 -11.60
C GLN A 21 0.41 17.44 -10.14
N ASP A 22 -0.85 17.26 -9.71
CA ASP A 22 -1.34 17.63 -8.37
C ASP A 22 -1.92 16.45 -7.58
N ARG A 23 -1.69 15.22 -8.07
CA ARG A 23 -2.23 14.00 -7.44
C ARG A 23 -1.27 12.83 -7.60
N ALA A 24 -1.17 12.02 -6.55
CA ALA A 24 -0.50 10.74 -6.66
C ALA A 24 -1.25 9.80 -7.62
N LYS A 25 -0.51 8.98 -8.38
CA LYS A 25 -1.10 8.03 -9.31
C LYS A 25 -2.19 7.14 -8.70
N PRO A 26 -2.02 6.56 -7.47
CA PRO A 26 -3.07 5.76 -6.84
C PRO A 26 -4.37 6.51 -6.56
N ALA A 27 -4.30 7.84 -6.39
CA ALA A 27 -5.46 8.70 -6.14
C ALA A 27 -6.19 9.16 -7.42
N LEU A 28 -5.72 8.74 -8.61
CA LEU A 28 -6.36 9.10 -9.88
C LEU A 28 -7.75 8.48 -9.99
N PRO A 29 -8.75 9.28 -10.44
CA PRO A 29 -10.08 8.77 -10.75
C PRO A 29 -10.04 7.70 -11.85
N PHE A 30 -10.84 6.66 -11.67
CA PHE A 30 -11.03 5.58 -12.62
C PHE A 30 -12.53 5.22 -12.73
N ALA A 31 -13.02 5.06 -13.93
CA ALA A 31 -14.42 4.72 -14.20
C ALA A 31 -15.46 5.61 -13.48
N GLY A 32 -15.15 6.90 -13.33
CA GLY A 32 -16.03 7.92 -12.77
C GLY A 32 -15.99 8.01 -11.24
N THR A 33 -16.33 6.94 -10.53
CA THR A 33 -16.52 6.97 -9.07
C THR A 33 -15.30 6.47 -8.30
N TYR A 34 -14.57 5.51 -8.86
CA TYR A 34 -13.46 4.84 -8.20
C TYR A 34 -12.13 5.58 -8.38
N ARG A 35 -11.14 5.16 -7.61
CA ARG A 35 -9.73 5.49 -7.78
C ARG A 35 -8.91 4.23 -7.95
N LEU A 36 -7.70 4.32 -8.49
CA LEU A 36 -6.85 3.13 -8.68
C LEU A 36 -6.60 2.37 -7.37
N LEU A 37 -6.40 3.10 -6.28
CA LEU A 37 -6.18 2.53 -4.95
C LEU A 37 -7.38 1.72 -4.43
N ASP A 38 -8.60 2.05 -4.84
CA ASP A 38 -9.82 1.36 -4.38
C ASP A 38 -9.80 -0.13 -4.73
N PHE A 39 -9.22 -0.51 -5.87
CA PHE A 39 -9.15 -1.91 -6.30
C PHE A 39 -8.28 -2.74 -5.37
N SER A 40 -7.08 -2.23 -5.03
CA SER A 40 -6.17 -2.93 -4.12
C SER A 40 -6.76 -3.08 -2.72
N LEU A 41 -7.32 -2.00 -2.15
CA LEU A 41 -7.90 -2.02 -0.82
C LEU A 41 -9.18 -2.86 -0.75
N SER A 42 -10.04 -2.80 -1.77
CA SER A 42 -11.24 -3.64 -1.85
C SER A 42 -10.90 -5.13 -1.94
N ASN A 43 -9.88 -5.50 -2.74
CA ASN A 43 -9.41 -6.88 -2.82
C ASN A 43 -8.89 -7.38 -1.47
N LEU A 44 -8.12 -6.58 -0.73
CA LEU A 44 -7.64 -6.92 0.61
C LEU A 44 -8.81 -7.14 1.57
N ARG A 45 -9.74 -6.20 1.60
CA ARG A 45 -10.90 -6.29 2.49
C ARG A 45 -11.78 -7.51 2.19
N HIS A 46 -12.06 -7.79 0.92
CA HIS A 46 -12.82 -8.97 0.51
C HIS A 46 -12.09 -10.29 0.77
N SER A 47 -10.76 -10.26 0.84
CA SER A 47 -9.94 -11.43 1.20
C SER A 47 -9.80 -11.63 2.72
N GLY A 48 -10.45 -10.80 3.55
CA GLY A 48 -10.38 -10.88 5.01
C GLY A 48 -9.04 -10.42 5.60
N ILE A 49 -8.31 -9.56 4.88
CA ILE A 49 -7.04 -8.98 5.33
C ILE A 49 -7.34 -7.58 5.86
N ASP A 50 -7.17 -7.38 7.15
CA ASP A 50 -7.55 -6.16 7.87
C ASP A 50 -6.35 -5.36 8.37
N ASP A 51 -5.15 -5.91 8.41
CA ASP A 51 -3.94 -5.17 8.77
C ASP A 51 -3.25 -4.70 7.48
N VAL A 52 -3.42 -3.41 7.18
CA VAL A 52 -3.03 -2.83 5.89
C VAL A 52 -2.20 -1.58 6.11
N TRP A 53 -0.96 -1.60 5.66
CA TRP A 53 -0.10 -0.43 5.67
C TRP A 53 0.06 0.13 4.27
N VAL A 54 -0.22 1.41 4.10
CA VAL A 54 -0.03 2.12 2.83
C VAL A 54 1.24 2.95 2.93
N LEU A 55 2.26 2.55 2.18
CA LEU A 55 3.53 3.26 2.10
C LEU A 55 3.40 4.36 1.05
N VAL A 56 3.36 5.61 1.52
CA VAL A 56 3.24 6.80 0.67
C VAL A 56 4.60 7.46 0.47
N GLN A 57 4.76 8.15 -0.66
CA GLN A 57 6.02 8.82 -0.98
C GLN A 57 5.79 10.20 -1.61
N PHE A 58 5.03 10.27 -2.69
CA PHE A 58 4.75 11.50 -3.42
C PHE A 58 3.29 11.90 -3.27
N GLU A 59 3.01 13.23 -3.32
CA GLU A 59 1.66 13.78 -3.26
C GLU A 59 0.81 13.14 -2.14
N THR A 60 1.43 13.02 -0.97
CA THR A 60 0.88 12.31 0.20
C THR A 60 -0.51 12.80 0.55
N GLN A 61 -0.77 14.12 0.47
CA GLN A 61 -2.06 14.69 0.81
C GLN A 61 -3.19 14.13 -0.05
N SER A 62 -2.98 13.98 -1.36
CA SER A 62 -3.99 13.42 -2.26
C SER A 62 -4.35 11.97 -1.95
N ILE A 63 -3.39 11.19 -1.40
CA ILE A 63 -3.64 9.82 -0.94
C ILE A 63 -4.38 9.83 0.41
N LEU A 64 -3.98 10.70 1.34
CA LEU A 64 -4.65 10.85 2.64
C LEU A 64 -6.13 11.17 2.48
N ASP A 65 -6.47 12.09 1.58
CA ASP A 65 -7.85 12.50 1.29
C ASP A 65 -8.69 11.34 0.77
N VAL A 66 -8.09 10.48 -0.08
CA VAL A 66 -8.76 9.28 -0.61
C VAL A 66 -8.95 8.23 0.47
N LEU A 67 -7.91 7.99 1.29
CA LEU A 67 -7.93 6.94 2.30
C LEU A 67 -8.95 7.21 3.41
N ALA A 68 -9.24 8.46 3.73
CA ALA A 68 -10.25 8.85 4.74
C ALA A 68 -10.16 8.01 6.04
N GLY A 69 -8.94 7.69 6.47
CA GLY A 69 -8.68 6.85 7.64
C GLY A 69 -9.12 5.39 7.51
N GLY A 70 -9.32 4.89 6.28
CA GLY A 70 -9.71 3.50 6.03
C GLY A 70 -11.22 3.24 6.01
N ARG A 71 -12.05 4.24 6.33
CA ARG A 71 -13.51 4.11 6.41
C ARG A 71 -14.19 3.50 5.19
N PRO A 72 -13.85 3.86 3.94
CA PRO A 72 -14.50 3.31 2.77
C PRO A 72 -14.39 1.78 2.64
N TRP A 73 -13.39 1.18 3.30
CA TRP A 73 -13.10 -0.27 3.26
C TRP A 73 -13.28 -0.97 4.61
N ASP A 74 -13.92 -0.32 5.60
CA ASP A 74 -14.06 -0.87 6.96
C ASP A 74 -12.70 -1.24 7.57
N LEU A 75 -11.69 -0.36 7.35
CA LEU A 75 -10.33 -0.48 7.87
C LEU A 75 -10.01 0.60 8.93
N ASP A 76 -11.00 1.33 9.43
CA ASP A 76 -10.89 2.29 10.54
C ASP A 76 -11.03 1.58 11.90
N ARG A 77 -10.17 0.59 12.15
CA ARG A 77 -10.29 -0.33 13.28
C ARG A 77 -9.27 -0.01 14.38
N SER A 78 -9.60 -0.37 15.62
CA SER A 78 -8.71 -0.22 16.77
C SER A 78 -7.59 -1.28 16.82
N HIS A 79 -7.78 -2.43 16.15
CA HIS A 79 -6.77 -3.48 16.02
C HIS A 79 -6.64 -3.85 14.54
N GLY A 80 -5.41 -3.88 14.02
CA GLY A 80 -5.18 -3.88 12.59
C GLY A 80 -5.64 -2.56 11.98
N GLY A 81 -6.35 -2.62 10.86
CA GLY A 81 -6.86 -1.44 10.17
C GLY A 81 -5.84 -0.84 9.21
N LEU A 82 -6.19 0.34 8.69
CA LEU A 82 -5.34 1.05 7.74
C LEU A 82 -4.36 1.95 8.46
N ARG A 83 -3.09 1.73 8.21
CA ARG A 83 -1.98 2.58 8.68
C ARG A 83 -1.29 3.24 7.49
N ILE A 84 -1.09 4.53 7.59
CA ILE A 84 -0.30 5.27 6.60
C ILE A 84 1.13 5.37 7.11
N VAL A 85 2.07 4.95 6.27
CA VAL A 85 3.50 4.99 6.57
C VAL A 85 4.12 6.05 5.65
N PRO A 86 4.49 7.22 6.21
CA PRO A 86 5.15 8.27 5.45
C PRO A 86 6.58 7.86 5.06
N PRO A 87 7.23 8.58 4.12
CA PRO A 87 8.62 8.35 3.77
C PRO A 87 9.50 8.42 5.01
N GLN A 88 10.39 7.46 5.18
CA GLN A 88 11.43 7.51 6.21
C GLN A 88 12.57 8.40 5.69
N GLN A 89 12.93 9.43 6.44
CA GLN A 89 14.16 10.18 6.19
C GLN A 89 15.31 9.34 6.72
N GLU A 90 16.11 8.77 5.84
CA GLU A 90 17.40 8.23 6.26
C GLU A 90 18.34 9.41 6.55
N SER A 91 18.87 9.44 7.76
CA SER A 91 19.72 10.50 8.30
C SER A 91 21.16 10.45 7.79
N ASP A 92 21.46 9.72 6.72
CA ASP A 92 22.78 9.67 6.11
C ASP A 92 22.82 10.43 4.79
N GLU A 93 23.80 11.31 4.69
CA GLU A 93 24.15 12.28 3.68
C GLU A 93 24.01 11.80 2.22
N GLY A 94 22.82 11.92 1.65
CA GLY A 94 22.59 11.63 0.23
C GLY A 94 21.14 11.85 -0.17
N GLU A 95 20.94 12.80 -1.07
CA GLU A 95 19.72 13.17 -1.77
C GLU A 95 18.38 12.85 -1.11
N ALA A 96 17.73 13.91 -0.64
CA ALA A 96 16.38 14.00 -0.08
C ALA A 96 15.53 12.72 -0.11
N GLY A 97 15.45 12.01 1.00
CA GLY A 97 14.29 11.30 1.58
C GLY A 97 13.39 10.40 0.73
N TRP A 98 13.68 10.17 -0.54
CA TRP A 98 12.81 9.42 -1.45
C TRP A 98 13.36 8.02 -1.70
N HIS A 99 12.47 7.02 -1.62
CA HIS A 99 12.88 5.64 -1.93
C HIS A 99 13.27 5.51 -3.41
N ALA A 100 14.42 4.90 -3.68
CA ALA A 100 14.91 4.67 -5.05
C ALA A 100 14.07 3.62 -5.82
N GLY A 101 13.11 2.97 -5.16
CA GLY A 101 12.22 1.97 -5.75
C GLY A 101 11.48 1.17 -4.68
N ASN A 102 10.67 0.21 -5.13
CA ASN A 102 9.81 -0.59 -4.25
C ASN A 102 10.61 -1.41 -3.21
N ALA A 103 11.72 -2.03 -3.64
CA ALA A 103 12.57 -2.79 -2.72
C ALA A 103 13.23 -1.89 -1.67
N HIS A 104 13.64 -0.68 -2.05
CA HIS A 104 14.18 0.30 -1.11
C HIS A 104 13.12 0.77 -0.11
N ALA A 105 11.87 0.97 -0.54
CA ALA A 105 10.77 1.29 0.37
C ALA A 105 10.56 0.21 1.44
N LEU A 106 10.64 -1.06 1.08
CA LEU A 106 10.57 -2.18 2.02
C LEU A 106 11.78 -2.19 2.96
N TYR A 107 12.97 -2.04 2.42
CA TYR A 107 14.21 -2.01 3.22
C TYR A 107 14.22 -0.87 4.24
N ALA A 108 13.84 0.33 3.84
CA ALA A 108 13.76 1.48 4.74
C ALA A 108 12.78 1.26 5.89
N ASN A 109 11.70 0.50 5.64
CA ASN A 109 10.70 0.17 6.66
C ASN A 109 10.94 -1.19 7.37
N ARG A 110 12.06 -1.87 7.13
CA ARG A 110 12.34 -3.22 7.67
C ARG A 110 12.24 -3.34 9.19
N ARG A 111 12.65 -2.30 9.93
CA ARG A 111 12.53 -2.28 11.40
C ARG A 111 11.07 -2.20 11.85
N LEU A 112 10.28 -1.38 11.18
CA LEU A 112 8.86 -1.21 11.48
C LEU A 112 8.10 -2.52 11.19
N ILE A 113 8.38 -3.15 10.04
CA ILE A 113 7.82 -4.44 9.65
C ILE A 113 8.26 -5.54 10.63
N GLY A 114 9.55 -5.58 10.97
CA GLY A 114 10.08 -6.54 11.92
C GLY A 114 9.47 -6.43 13.33
N ASN A 115 9.18 -5.21 13.78
CA ASN A 115 8.50 -4.99 15.07
C ASN A 115 7.03 -5.47 15.06
N ALA A 116 6.36 -5.41 13.91
CA ALA A 116 5.02 -5.96 13.76
C ALA A 116 5.01 -7.48 13.72
N ALA A 117 6.14 -8.10 13.34
CA ALA A 117 6.38 -9.54 13.30
C ALA A 117 5.23 -10.37 12.67
N PRO A 118 4.70 -10.00 11.49
CA PRO A 118 3.62 -10.74 10.88
C PRO A 118 4.06 -12.15 10.47
N GLU A 119 3.14 -13.11 10.50
CA GLU A 119 3.40 -14.46 9.97
C GLU A 119 3.68 -14.41 8.45
N LEU A 120 2.88 -13.61 7.74
CA LEU A 120 3.02 -13.41 6.31
C LEU A 120 3.00 -11.91 5.96
N LEU A 121 3.85 -11.55 5.00
CA LEU A 121 3.90 -10.23 4.43
C LEU A 121 3.40 -10.27 2.99
N LEU A 122 2.28 -9.59 2.72
CA LEU A 122 1.73 -9.45 1.37
C LEU A 122 2.10 -8.07 0.81
N VAL A 123 2.92 -8.03 -0.22
CA VAL A 123 3.37 -6.78 -0.85
C VAL A 123 2.69 -6.59 -2.19
N MET A 124 2.08 -5.42 -2.40
CA MET A 124 1.37 -5.10 -3.64
C MET A 124 1.51 -3.64 -4.06
N SER A 125 1.24 -3.37 -5.34
CA SER A 125 1.16 -2.01 -5.86
C SER A 125 -0.25 -1.43 -5.67
N ALA A 126 -0.32 -0.11 -5.47
CA ALA A 126 -1.56 0.64 -5.29
C ALA A 126 -2.23 1.07 -6.61
N ASP A 127 -1.66 0.74 -7.77
CA ASP A 127 -2.04 1.33 -9.06
C ASP A 127 -2.53 0.31 -10.10
N HIS A 128 -2.87 -0.89 -9.67
CA HIS A 128 -3.41 -1.94 -10.52
C HIS A 128 -4.94 -2.00 -10.48
N VAL A 129 -5.56 -2.12 -11.64
CA VAL A 129 -7.00 -2.37 -11.78
C VAL A 129 -7.21 -3.87 -12.02
N TYR A 130 -7.64 -4.58 -10.98
CA TYR A 130 -7.82 -6.03 -11.03
C TYR A 130 -8.79 -6.50 -9.94
N LYS A 131 -9.26 -7.74 -10.05
CA LYS A 131 -10.02 -8.44 -9.01
C LYS A 131 -9.29 -9.71 -8.64
N LEU A 132 -8.92 -9.85 -7.36
CA LEU A 132 -8.19 -10.99 -6.84
C LEU A 132 -8.63 -11.30 -5.40
N ASP A 133 -8.82 -12.57 -5.11
CA ASP A 133 -8.97 -13.09 -3.75
C ASP A 133 -7.60 -13.56 -3.25
N TYR A 134 -7.01 -12.78 -2.35
CA TYR A 134 -5.71 -13.10 -1.78
C TYR A 134 -5.73 -14.29 -0.83
N SER A 135 -6.89 -14.69 -0.30
CA SER A 135 -7.00 -15.88 0.54
C SER A 135 -6.59 -17.14 -0.22
N VAL A 136 -6.89 -17.20 -1.52
CA VAL A 136 -6.47 -18.29 -2.43
C VAL A 136 -4.96 -18.29 -2.62
N VAL A 137 -4.37 -17.10 -2.83
CA VAL A 137 -2.91 -16.96 -3.00
C VAL A 137 -2.18 -17.40 -1.73
N ILE A 138 -2.63 -16.94 -0.56
CA ILE A 138 -2.06 -17.30 0.74
C ILE A 138 -2.20 -18.79 1.01
N ALA A 139 -3.35 -19.39 0.72
CA ALA A 139 -3.56 -20.83 0.86
C ALA A 139 -2.62 -21.63 -0.05
N GLN A 140 -2.38 -21.17 -1.27
CA GLN A 140 -1.41 -21.78 -2.20
C GLN A 140 0.01 -21.69 -1.66
N HIS A 141 0.44 -20.48 -1.22
CA HIS A 141 1.76 -20.26 -0.64
C HIS A 141 2.02 -21.21 0.54
N ARG A 142 1.08 -21.30 1.50
CA ARG A 142 1.19 -22.19 2.64
C ARG A 142 1.26 -23.68 2.24
N ARG A 143 0.51 -24.09 1.22
CA ARG A 143 0.48 -25.47 0.75
C ARG A 143 1.76 -25.87 0.03
N THR A 144 2.34 -24.97 -0.73
CA THR A 144 3.54 -25.27 -1.54
C THR A 144 4.84 -25.04 -0.77
N GLY A 145 4.80 -24.27 0.32
CA GLY A 145 6.01 -23.84 1.03
C GLY A 145 6.95 -23.02 0.14
N ALA A 146 6.40 -22.33 -0.88
CA ALA A 146 7.19 -21.48 -1.76
C ALA A 146 7.61 -20.20 -1.03
N ASP A 147 8.81 -19.71 -1.34
CA ASP A 147 9.37 -18.46 -0.85
C ASP A 147 8.75 -17.25 -1.57
#